data_08149671140744858e0b986c1cbb2038
#
_entry.id   08149671140744858e0b986c1cbb2038
#
_cell.length_a   1.000
_cell.length_b   1.000
_cell.length_c   1.000
_cell.angle_alpha   90.00
_cell.angle_beta   90.00
_cell.angle_gamma   90.00
#
_symmetry.space_group_name_H-M   'P 1'
#
loop_
_entity.id
_entity.type
_entity.pdbx_description
1 polymer ?
#
loop_
_entity_poly.entity_id
_entity_poly.type
_entity_poly.pdbx_seq_one_letter_code
_entity_poly.pdbx_strand_id
1 'polypeptide(L)'
;MHPLAHHPFLKMNGIGNAILVLDLRDTAYELTPEDARAIAQGPDTPFDQLMVLYPPRLPETRARMKIFNCDGSLSAACGNGTRCVAWALTEQSDQNTLLLESDAGLLVCEKKADRLFSVDMGTPKLDWQQIPLSFAAPDTNQVSIKLP
;
A
#
# COMPACT_ATOMS: atom_id res chain seq x y z
N MET A 1 -19.21 14.06 -14.66
CA MET A 1 -19.20 12.98 -13.64
C MET A 1 -17.75 12.61 -13.38
N HIS A 2 -17.36 12.46 -12.11
CA HIS A 2 -15.99 12.09 -11.76
C HIS A 2 -15.64 10.71 -12.34
N PRO A 3 -14.42 10.46 -12.88
CA PRO A 3 -14.04 9.16 -13.45
C PRO A 3 -14.19 7.97 -12.48
N LEU A 4 -14.10 8.21 -11.17
CA LEU A 4 -14.26 7.18 -10.13
C LEU A 4 -15.72 7.03 -9.65
N ALA A 5 -16.68 7.80 -10.19
CA ALA A 5 -18.08 7.65 -9.79
C ALA A 5 -18.56 6.24 -10.10
N HIS A 6 -19.07 5.53 -9.09
CA HIS A 6 -19.51 4.13 -9.18
C HIS A 6 -18.41 3.09 -9.47
N HIS A 7 -17.12 3.48 -9.40
CA HIS A 7 -16.04 2.51 -9.53
C HIS A 7 -16.04 1.58 -8.31
N PRO A 8 -15.96 0.25 -8.50
CA PRO A 8 -15.97 -0.69 -7.38
C PRO A 8 -14.68 -0.60 -6.56
N PHE A 9 -14.80 -0.82 -5.26
CA PHE A 9 -13.67 -0.88 -4.33
C PHE A 9 -13.89 -1.97 -3.29
N LEU A 10 -12.81 -2.40 -2.62
CA LEU A 10 -12.87 -3.31 -1.49
C LEU A 10 -12.56 -2.56 -0.21
N LYS A 11 -13.40 -2.76 0.80
CA LYS A 11 -13.14 -2.28 2.17
C LYS A 11 -12.68 -3.46 3.02
N MET A 12 -11.47 -3.35 3.54
CA MET A 12 -10.80 -4.45 4.21
C MET A 12 -10.22 -4.00 5.56
N ASN A 13 -9.85 -4.96 6.39
CA ASN A 13 -9.14 -4.72 7.64
C ASN A 13 -7.84 -5.50 7.63
N GLY A 14 -6.72 -4.79 7.71
CA GLY A 14 -5.37 -5.37 7.81
C GLY A 14 -4.83 -5.21 9.22
N ILE A 15 -5.15 -6.14 10.14
CA ILE A 15 -4.70 -6.15 11.54
C ILE A 15 -4.97 -4.79 12.22
N GLY A 16 -6.24 -4.35 12.19
CA GLY A 16 -6.69 -3.11 12.81
C GLY A 16 -6.66 -1.88 11.92
N ASN A 17 -5.95 -1.89 10.78
CA ASN A 17 -6.00 -0.80 9.82
C ASN A 17 -7.22 -0.91 8.90
N ALA A 18 -7.95 0.18 8.73
CA ALA A 18 -8.98 0.31 7.71
C ALA A 18 -8.32 0.55 6.36
N ILE A 19 -8.42 -0.44 5.47
CA ILE A 19 -7.79 -0.43 4.15
C ILE A 19 -8.88 -0.37 3.07
N LEU A 20 -8.77 0.58 2.15
CA LEU A 20 -9.49 0.53 0.88
C LEU A 20 -8.55 0.04 -0.22
N VAL A 21 -9.04 -0.87 -1.06
CA VAL A 21 -8.35 -1.31 -2.28
C VAL A 21 -9.16 -0.87 -3.47
N LEU A 22 -8.55 -0.06 -4.32
CA LEU A 22 -9.14 0.49 -5.53
C LEU A 22 -8.36 -0.03 -6.74
N ASP A 23 -9.00 -0.86 -7.56
CA ASP A 23 -8.37 -1.47 -8.72
C ASP A 23 -8.62 -0.65 -9.98
N LEU A 24 -7.62 0.10 -10.42
CA LEU A 24 -7.65 0.94 -11.63
C LEU A 24 -6.83 0.34 -12.78
N ARG A 25 -6.50 -0.96 -12.74
CA ARG A 25 -5.66 -1.61 -13.77
C ARG A 25 -6.25 -1.60 -15.16
N ASP A 26 -7.55 -1.48 -15.28
CA ASP A 26 -8.31 -1.41 -16.55
C ASP A 26 -8.63 0.02 -17.00
N THR A 27 -8.10 1.01 -16.29
CA THR A 27 -8.32 2.43 -16.57
C THR A 27 -7.01 3.16 -16.87
N ALA A 28 -7.12 4.32 -17.52
CA ALA A 28 -6.00 5.26 -17.71
C ALA A 28 -5.98 6.36 -16.63
N TYR A 29 -6.83 6.27 -15.61
CA TYR A 29 -6.95 7.31 -14.59
C TYR A 29 -5.84 7.17 -13.55
N GLU A 30 -5.12 8.25 -13.28
CA GLU A 30 -4.16 8.37 -12.17
C GLU A 30 -4.83 9.18 -11.05
N LEU A 31 -5.00 8.53 -9.89
CA LEU A 31 -5.61 9.14 -8.71
C LEU A 31 -4.74 10.26 -8.14
N THR A 32 -5.36 11.39 -7.83
CA THR A 32 -4.68 12.55 -7.25
C THR A 32 -4.76 12.54 -5.72
N PRO A 33 -3.90 13.33 -5.01
CA PRO A 33 -4.04 13.56 -3.58
C PRO A 33 -5.40 14.13 -3.17
N GLU A 34 -5.99 14.97 -4.03
CA GLU A 34 -7.33 15.55 -3.86
C GLU A 34 -8.41 14.48 -3.87
N ASP A 35 -8.31 13.52 -4.80
CA ASP A 35 -9.23 12.38 -4.87
C ASP A 35 -9.15 11.51 -3.61
N ALA A 36 -7.93 11.24 -3.13
CA ALA A 36 -7.72 10.46 -1.91
C ALA A 36 -8.39 11.13 -0.70
N ARG A 37 -8.22 12.46 -0.54
CA ARG A 37 -8.90 13.24 0.51
C ARG A 37 -10.42 13.20 0.38
N ALA A 38 -10.93 13.36 -0.85
CA ALA A 38 -12.37 13.32 -1.11
C ALA A 38 -12.97 11.94 -0.78
N ILE A 39 -12.28 10.86 -1.15
CA ILE A 39 -12.68 9.49 -0.82
C ILE A 39 -12.69 9.30 0.70
N ALA A 40 -11.65 9.75 1.42
CA ALA A 40 -11.54 9.61 2.88
C ALA A 40 -12.69 10.32 3.63
N GLN A 41 -13.25 11.39 3.05
CA GLN A 41 -14.36 12.15 3.61
C GLN A 41 -15.75 11.56 3.30
N GLY A 42 -15.80 10.56 2.41
CA GLY A 42 -17.05 9.90 2.07
C GLY A 42 -17.63 9.11 3.24
N PRO A 43 -18.96 9.05 3.38
CA PRO A 43 -19.61 8.40 4.53
C PRO A 43 -19.32 6.91 4.62
N ASP A 44 -19.11 6.25 3.49
CA ASP A 44 -18.91 4.80 3.42
C ASP A 44 -17.45 4.41 3.16
N THR A 45 -16.57 5.39 2.98
CA THR A 45 -15.18 5.20 2.53
C THR A 45 -14.10 5.76 3.46
N PRO A 46 -14.30 5.84 4.80
CA PRO A 46 -13.19 6.19 5.68
C PRO A 46 -12.12 5.09 5.64
N PHE A 47 -10.85 5.49 5.63
CA PHE A 47 -9.70 4.58 5.59
C PHE A 47 -8.50 5.17 6.34
N ASP A 48 -7.60 4.29 6.78
CA ASP A 48 -6.26 4.67 7.21
C ASP A 48 -5.32 4.74 6.00
N GLN A 49 -5.39 3.75 5.11
CA GLN A 49 -4.68 3.74 3.82
C GLN A 49 -5.59 3.31 2.67
N LEU A 50 -5.37 3.96 1.53
CA LEU A 50 -5.97 3.64 0.24
C LEU A 50 -4.89 3.03 -0.66
N MET A 51 -5.07 1.75 -1.02
CA MET A 51 -4.21 1.00 -1.92
C MET A 51 -4.77 1.10 -3.33
N VAL A 52 -4.08 1.81 -4.21
CA VAL A 52 -4.52 2.00 -5.60
C VAL A 52 -3.66 1.15 -6.52
N LEU A 53 -4.32 0.30 -7.32
CA LEU A 53 -3.67 -0.60 -8.25
C LEU A 53 -3.78 -0.03 -9.67
N TYR A 54 -2.65 0.02 -10.36
CA TYR A 54 -2.51 0.46 -11.75
C TYR A 54 -1.98 -0.67 -12.64
N PRO A 55 -2.08 -0.55 -13.96
CA PRO A 55 -1.46 -1.50 -14.85
C PRO A 55 0.03 -1.70 -14.53
N PRO A 56 0.53 -2.94 -14.56
CA PRO A 56 1.94 -3.23 -14.31
C PRO A 56 2.81 -2.61 -15.41
N ARG A 57 4.04 -2.22 -15.05
CA ARG A 57 5.08 -1.77 -16.00
C ARG A 57 6.01 -2.91 -16.39
N LEU A 58 6.19 -3.86 -15.47
CA LEU A 58 7.02 -5.05 -15.67
C LEU A 58 6.13 -6.26 -15.97
N PRO A 59 6.50 -7.10 -16.95
CA PRO A 59 5.66 -8.22 -17.40
C PRO A 59 5.45 -9.29 -16.33
N GLU A 60 6.38 -9.44 -15.38
CA GLU A 60 6.31 -10.40 -14.27
C GLU A 60 5.45 -9.93 -13.09
N THR A 61 5.06 -8.66 -13.05
CA THR A 61 4.28 -8.09 -11.95
C THR A 61 2.77 -8.10 -12.23
N ARG A 62 1.98 -8.14 -11.18
CA ARG A 62 0.50 -8.17 -11.28
C ARG A 62 -0.12 -6.79 -11.31
N ALA A 63 0.52 -5.83 -10.67
CA ALA A 63 0.07 -4.46 -10.60
C ALA A 63 1.23 -3.55 -10.15
N ARG A 64 1.11 -2.28 -10.50
CA ARG A 64 1.82 -1.18 -9.85
C ARG A 64 0.90 -0.60 -8.77
N MET A 65 1.40 -0.45 -7.57
CA MET A 65 0.65 -0.02 -6.41
C MET A 65 1.13 1.34 -5.90
N LYS A 66 0.20 2.26 -5.65
CA LYS A 66 0.43 3.47 -4.86
C LYS A 66 -0.38 3.42 -3.57
N ILE A 67 0.16 4.02 -2.52
CA ILE A 67 -0.44 4.04 -1.19
C ILE A 67 -0.69 5.48 -0.80
N PHE A 68 -1.94 5.82 -0.52
CA PHE A 68 -2.33 7.14 -0.04
C PHE A 68 -2.79 7.06 1.41
N ASN A 69 -2.37 8.03 2.22
CA ASN A 69 -2.96 8.29 3.52
C ASN A 69 -4.26 9.09 3.37
N CYS A 70 -5.07 9.14 4.41
CA CYS A 70 -6.36 9.85 4.39
C CYS A 70 -6.24 11.37 4.16
N ASP A 71 -5.07 11.96 4.40
CA ASP A 71 -4.75 13.36 4.12
C ASP A 71 -4.29 13.60 2.66
N GLY A 72 -4.24 12.55 1.84
CA GLY A 72 -3.79 12.58 0.45
C GLY A 72 -2.29 12.47 0.27
N SER A 73 -1.49 12.40 1.33
CA SER A 73 -0.06 12.14 1.23
C SER A 73 0.23 10.71 0.78
N LEU A 74 1.39 10.51 0.13
CA LEU A 74 1.84 9.19 -0.29
C LEU A 74 2.63 8.51 0.84
N SER A 75 2.42 7.20 0.97
CA SER A 75 3.25 6.32 1.79
C SER A 75 4.06 5.39 0.90
N ALA A 76 5.35 5.23 1.19
CA ALA A 76 6.22 4.35 0.42
C ALA A 76 5.92 2.86 0.68
N ALA A 77 5.46 2.51 1.87
CA ALA A 77 5.24 1.13 2.29
C ALA A 77 4.10 1.01 3.31
N CYS A 78 3.31 -0.04 3.17
CA CYS A 78 2.30 -0.47 4.14
C CYS A 78 2.12 -1.99 4.07
N GLY A 79 2.74 -2.74 4.96
CA GLY A 79 2.66 -4.21 4.98
C GLY A 79 1.23 -4.71 5.17
N ASN A 80 0.44 -4.06 6.04
CA ASN A 80 -0.96 -4.41 6.29
C ASN A 80 -1.80 -4.26 5.02
N GLY A 81 -1.70 -3.13 4.34
CA GLY A 81 -2.41 -2.87 3.09
C GLY A 81 -1.95 -3.78 1.96
N THR A 82 -0.63 -4.05 1.86
CA THR A 82 -0.10 -4.96 0.83
C THR A 82 -0.64 -6.38 0.98
N ARG A 83 -0.84 -6.88 2.21
CA ARG A 83 -1.51 -8.18 2.43
C ARG A 83 -2.97 -8.17 1.97
N CYS A 84 -3.68 -7.07 2.17
CA CYS A 84 -5.04 -6.91 1.65
C CYS A 84 -5.06 -6.95 0.11
N VAL A 85 -4.13 -6.26 -0.54
CA VAL A 85 -3.96 -6.29 -2.00
C VAL A 85 -3.62 -7.70 -2.47
N ALA A 86 -2.70 -8.39 -1.80
CA ALA A 86 -2.33 -9.76 -2.14
C ALA A 86 -3.54 -10.70 -2.07
N TRP A 87 -4.37 -10.58 -1.04
CA TRP A 87 -5.62 -11.34 -0.94
C TRP A 87 -6.53 -11.03 -2.14
N ALA A 88 -6.81 -9.76 -2.41
CA ALA A 88 -7.71 -9.34 -3.49
C ALA A 88 -7.27 -9.87 -4.87
N LEU A 89 -5.96 -9.88 -5.14
CA LEU A 89 -5.42 -10.36 -6.41
C LEU A 89 -5.33 -11.88 -6.51
N THR A 90 -5.09 -12.59 -5.41
CA THR A 90 -5.08 -14.06 -5.42
C THR A 90 -6.48 -14.66 -5.56
N GLU A 91 -7.52 -13.98 -5.07
CA GLU A 91 -8.92 -14.41 -5.32
C GLU A 91 -9.32 -14.34 -6.79
N GLN A 92 -8.56 -13.60 -7.61
CA GLN A 92 -8.76 -13.49 -9.07
C GLN A 92 -7.92 -14.51 -9.87
N SER A 93 -7.13 -15.37 -9.22
CA SER A 93 -6.24 -16.31 -9.88
C SER A 93 -5.89 -17.50 -9.00
N ASP A 94 -5.44 -18.60 -9.62
CA ASP A 94 -4.97 -19.80 -8.91
C ASP A 94 -3.51 -19.69 -8.40
N GLN A 95 -2.88 -18.52 -8.54
CA GLN A 95 -1.51 -18.30 -8.12
C GLN A 95 -1.43 -17.93 -6.64
N ASN A 96 -0.55 -18.61 -5.90
CA ASN A 96 -0.29 -18.33 -4.49
C ASN A 96 0.84 -17.31 -4.27
N THR A 97 1.63 -17.01 -5.30
CA THR A 97 2.72 -16.04 -5.24
C THR A 97 2.51 -14.99 -6.32
N LEU A 98 2.70 -13.74 -5.96
CA LEU A 98 2.62 -12.62 -6.90
C LEU A 98 3.65 -11.54 -6.58
N LEU A 99 4.02 -10.78 -7.61
CA LEU A 99 4.90 -9.62 -7.52
C LEU A 99 4.10 -8.34 -7.71
N LEU A 100 4.36 -7.35 -6.86
CA LEU A 100 3.81 -6.00 -6.96
C LEU A 100 4.94 -4.99 -7.13
N GLU A 101 4.71 -3.98 -7.95
CA GLU A 101 5.55 -2.79 -8.01
C GLU A 101 5.06 -1.77 -6.98
N SER A 102 5.97 -1.20 -6.21
CA SER A 102 5.68 -0.11 -5.28
C SER A 102 6.76 0.97 -5.34
N ASP A 103 6.53 2.10 -4.70
CA ASP A 103 7.54 3.15 -4.57
C ASP A 103 8.76 2.69 -3.74
N ALA A 104 8.60 1.67 -2.90
CA ALA A 104 9.69 1.04 -2.15
C ALA A 104 10.44 -0.05 -2.95
N GLY A 105 9.99 -0.39 -4.16
CA GLY A 105 10.55 -1.43 -5.00
C GLY A 105 9.59 -2.59 -5.26
N LEU A 106 10.12 -3.74 -5.65
CA LEU A 106 9.34 -4.95 -5.88
C LEU A 106 9.01 -5.64 -4.57
N LEU A 107 7.76 -6.02 -4.40
CA LEU A 107 7.25 -6.75 -3.24
C LEU A 107 6.81 -8.14 -3.66
N VAL A 108 7.39 -9.17 -3.05
CA VAL A 108 6.95 -10.55 -3.20
C VAL A 108 5.87 -10.83 -2.17
N CYS A 109 4.69 -11.23 -2.64
CA CYS A 109 3.56 -11.60 -1.80
C CYS A 109 3.27 -13.08 -1.97
N GLU A 110 3.05 -13.79 -0.87
CA GLU A 110 2.79 -15.22 -0.88
C GLU A 110 1.59 -15.57 0.01
N LYS A 111 0.62 -16.28 -0.54
CA LYS A 111 -0.49 -16.86 0.21
C LYS A 111 0.00 -18.09 0.97
N LYS A 112 -0.01 -18.04 2.29
CA LYS A 112 0.39 -19.14 3.18
C LYS A 112 -0.79 -20.03 3.59
N ALA A 113 -1.96 -19.44 3.75
CA ALA A 113 -3.23 -20.11 4.06
C ALA A 113 -4.38 -19.18 3.69
N ASP A 114 -5.62 -19.59 3.93
CA ASP A 114 -6.76 -18.69 3.80
C ASP A 114 -6.55 -17.48 4.70
N ARG A 115 -6.64 -16.27 4.11
CA ARG A 115 -6.44 -14.95 4.77
C ARG A 115 -5.08 -14.77 5.47
N LEU A 116 -4.11 -15.62 5.20
CA LEU A 116 -2.75 -15.52 5.73
C LEU A 116 -1.75 -15.29 4.59
N PHE A 117 -1.11 -14.13 4.61
CA PHE A 117 -0.17 -13.70 3.58
C PHE A 117 1.15 -13.25 4.20
N SER A 118 2.25 -13.60 3.56
CA SER A 118 3.55 -12.97 3.79
C SER A 118 3.85 -11.97 2.68
N VAL A 119 4.52 -10.89 3.06
CA VAL A 119 5.04 -9.89 2.13
C VAL A 119 6.50 -9.67 2.45
N ASP A 120 7.37 -9.84 1.45
CA ASP A 120 8.77 -9.46 1.59
C ASP A 120 8.88 -7.95 1.37
N MET A 121 9.15 -7.23 2.45
CA MET A 121 9.29 -5.78 2.47
C MET A 121 10.74 -5.32 2.18
N GLY A 122 11.63 -6.25 1.84
CA GLY A 122 13.04 -6.00 1.60
C GLY A 122 13.87 -5.88 2.90
N THR A 123 15.14 -5.50 2.73
CA THR A 123 16.08 -5.34 3.84
C THR A 123 15.86 -4.01 4.55
N PRO A 124 15.71 -4.00 5.88
CA PRO A 124 15.58 -2.77 6.64
C PRO A 124 16.86 -1.94 6.58
N LYS A 125 16.71 -0.62 6.52
CA LYS A 125 17.83 0.32 6.55
C LYS A 125 18.09 0.71 8.01
N LEU A 126 19.28 0.41 8.50
CA LEU A 126 19.64 0.61 9.90
C LEU A 126 20.67 1.75 10.11
N ASP A 127 21.32 2.22 9.06
CA ASP A 127 22.22 3.36 9.15
C ASP A 127 21.41 4.65 9.39
N TRP A 128 21.85 5.46 10.36
CA TRP A 128 21.14 6.69 10.73
C TRP A 128 20.97 7.67 9.54
N GLN A 129 21.90 7.68 8.57
CA GLN A 129 21.79 8.49 7.37
C GLN A 129 20.65 8.03 6.42
N GLN A 130 20.27 6.76 6.49
CA GLN A 130 19.19 6.16 5.70
C GLN A 130 17.84 6.20 6.43
N ILE A 131 17.86 6.47 7.72
CA ILE A 131 16.71 6.80 8.56
C ILE A 131 16.62 8.32 8.59
N PRO A 132 15.45 8.97 8.47
CA PRO A 132 15.37 10.44 8.45
C PRO A 132 15.60 11.06 9.84
N LEU A 133 16.76 10.75 10.43
CA LEU A 133 17.23 11.36 11.68
C LEU A 133 18.04 12.62 11.37
N SER A 134 17.81 13.68 12.13
CA SER A 134 18.54 14.94 12.01
C SER A 134 19.88 14.95 12.77
N PHE A 135 20.27 13.83 13.37
CA PHE A 135 21.48 13.69 14.17
C PHE A 135 22.11 12.30 14.00
N ALA A 136 23.40 12.21 14.25
CA ALA A 136 24.13 10.95 14.19
C ALA A 136 23.71 10.02 15.35
N ALA A 137 23.32 8.79 15.00
CA ALA A 137 22.99 7.72 15.94
C ALA A 137 23.78 6.45 15.55
N PRO A 138 24.92 6.18 16.21
CA PRO A 138 25.75 5.00 15.90
C PRO A 138 25.02 3.68 16.12
N ASP A 139 24.11 3.64 17.08
CA ASP A 139 23.19 2.53 17.32
C ASP A 139 21.74 3.01 17.09
N THR A 140 21.12 2.51 16.04
CA THR A 140 19.74 2.85 15.66
C THR A 140 18.70 1.86 16.18
N ASN A 141 19.11 0.83 16.95
CA ASN A 141 18.16 -0.09 17.60
C ASN A 141 17.43 0.61 18.76
N GLN A 142 18.07 1.59 19.37
CA GLN A 142 17.47 2.43 20.43
C GLN A 142 17.87 3.88 20.22
N VAL A 143 16.92 4.70 19.78
CA VAL A 143 17.13 6.13 19.58
C VAL A 143 16.25 6.91 20.56
N SER A 144 16.91 7.75 21.37
CA SER A 144 16.20 8.67 22.29
C SER A 144 15.80 9.93 21.54
N ILE A 145 14.51 10.21 21.49
CA ILE A 145 13.93 11.41 20.88
C ILE A 145 13.39 12.30 22.00
N LYS A 146 13.82 13.56 22.03
CA LYS A 146 13.20 14.56 22.89
C LYS A 146 11.97 15.10 22.16
N LEU A 147 10.81 14.92 22.77
CA LEU A 147 9.58 15.58 22.32
C LEU A 147 9.54 17.02 22.81
N PRO A 148 8.98 17.96 22.04
CA PRO A 148 8.80 19.35 22.46
C PRO A 148 7.84 19.49 23.63
#